data_e3c14b9fe0090e1f46b738dc6a4ed656
#
_entry.id   e3c14b9fe0090e1f46b738dc6a4ed656
#
_cell.length_a   1.000
_cell.length_b   1.000
_cell.length_c   1.000
_cell.angle_alpha   90.00
_cell.angle_beta   90.00
_cell.angle_gamma   90.00
#
_symmetry.space_group_name_H-M   'P 1'
#
loop_
_entity.id
_entity.type
_entity.pdbx_description
1 polymer ?
#
loop_
_entity_poly.entity_id
_entity_poly.type
_entity_poly.pdbx_seq_one_letter_code
_entity_poly.pdbx_strand_id
1 'polypeptide(L)'
;MTGSEAEAEKRILGRITEMISEEKDLRERLAQEEIDGTTEHALLAHLETELDQCWDLLRQRRARIAAGQDPTEATVRPVSEVEGYLS
;
A
#
# COMPACT_ATOMS: atom_id res chain seq x y z
N MET A 1 -5.63 22.16 -7.08
CA MET A 1 -6.65 22.23 -6.05
C MET A 1 -6.29 21.36 -4.88
N THR A 2 -6.03 21.99 -3.74
CA THR A 2 -5.54 21.28 -2.55
C THR A 2 -6.52 20.27 -1.98
N GLY A 3 -7.83 20.54 -2.04
CA GLY A 3 -8.83 19.64 -1.48
C GLY A 3 -8.89 18.28 -2.17
N SER A 4 -8.82 18.28 -3.50
CA SER A 4 -8.85 17.04 -4.30
C SER A 4 -7.61 16.18 -4.03
N GLU A 5 -6.44 16.80 -3.90
CA GLU A 5 -5.19 16.10 -3.61
C GLU A 5 -5.18 15.56 -2.19
N ALA A 6 -5.69 16.33 -1.22
CA ALA A 6 -5.80 15.88 0.16
C ALA A 6 -6.75 14.68 0.28
N GLU A 7 -7.85 14.68 -0.48
CA GLU A 7 -8.80 13.56 -0.49
C GLU A 7 -8.19 12.31 -1.11
N ALA A 8 -7.41 12.47 -2.20
CA ALA A 8 -6.74 11.35 -2.84
C ALA A 8 -5.71 10.73 -1.89
N GLU A 9 -4.91 11.56 -1.21
CA GLU A 9 -3.94 11.09 -0.23
C GLU A 9 -4.63 10.38 0.94
N LYS A 10 -5.75 10.93 1.40
CA LYS A 10 -6.54 10.34 2.48
C LYS A 10 -7.05 8.96 2.09
N ARG A 11 -7.50 8.77 0.84
CA ARG A 11 -7.95 7.46 0.36
C ARG A 11 -6.81 6.45 0.34
N ILE A 12 -5.62 6.86 -0.09
CA ILE A 12 -4.43 5.99 -0.11
C ILE A 12 -4.07 5.58 1.32
N LEU A 13 -4.01 6.53 2.23
CA LEU A 13 -3.72 6.25 3.64
C LEU A 13 -4.78 5.37 4.28
N GLY A 14 -6.05 5.58 3.93
CA GLY A 14 -7.15 4.74 4.39
C GLY A 14 -6.98 3.30 3.95
N ARG A 15 -6.59 3.07 2.69
CA ARG A 15 -6.34 1.72 2.19
C ARG A 15 -5.16 1.07 2.91
N ILE A 16 -4.10 1.83 3.16
CA ILE A 16 -2.95 1.34 3.91
C ILE A 16 -3.37 0.90 5.32
N THR A 17 -4.18 1.70 6.00
CA THR A 17 -4.71 1.37 7.33
C THR A 17 -5.54 0.10 7.31
N GLU A 18 -6.41 -0.08 6.30
CA GLU A 18 -7.19 -1.29 6.13
C GLU A 18 -6.30 -2.52 5.95
N MET A 19 -5.27 -2.41 5.12
CA MET A 19 -4.37 -3.53 4.86
C MET A 19 -3.54 -3.92 6.08
N ILE A 20 -3.13 -2.95 6.89
CA ILE A 20 -2.44 -3.22 8.15
C ILE A 20 -3.37 -3.99 9.10
N SER A 21 -4.63 -3.59 9.17
CA SER A 21 -5.64 -4.28 9.97
C SER A 21 -5.88 -5.71 9.49
N GLU A 22 -5.96 -5.91 8.16
CA GLU A 22 -6.12 -7.23 7.56
C GLU A 22 -4.93 -8.14 7.87
N GLU A 23 -3.72 -7.59 7.80
CA GLU A 23 -2.49 -8.33 8.12
C GLU A 23 -2.51 -8.81 9.57
N LYS A 24 -2.90 -7.93 10.49
CA LYS A 24 -3.02 -8.27 11.91
C LYS A 24 -4.05 -9.38 12.12
N ASP A 25 -5.20 -9.28 11.46
CA ASP A 25 -6.26 -10.29 11.56
C ASP A 25 -5.79 -11.65 11.05
N LEU A 26 -5.06 -11.68 9.94
CA LEU A 26 -4.52 -12.91 9.39
C LEU A 26 -3.53 -13.58 10.35
N ARG A 27 -2.68 -12.80 11.00
CA ARG A 27 -1.74 -13.32 11.98
C ARG A 27 -2.44 -13.87 13.20
N GLU A 28 -3.52 -13.24 13.64
CA GLU A 28 -4.33 -13.73 14.76
C GLU A 28 -5.03 -15.04 14.41
N ARG A 29 -5.53 -15.15 13.18
CA ARG A 29 -6.17 -16.40 12.71
C ARG A 29 -5.19 -17.56 12.64
N LEU A 30 -3.96 -17.30 12.20
CA LEU A 30 -2.92 -18.31 12.19
C LEU A 30 -2.60 -18.77 13.61
N ALA A 31 -2.49 -17.83 14.55
CA ALA A 31 -2.22 -18.13 15.96
C ALA A 31 -3.33 -19.00 16.58
N GLN A 32 -4.56 -18.85 16.09
CA GLN A 32 -5.72 -19.64 16.55
C GLN A 32 -5.95 -20.89 15.72
N GLU A 33 -5.05 -21.17 14.76
CA GLU A 33 -5.12 -22.33 13.86
C GLU A 33 -6.38 -22.36 12.99
N GLU A 34 -6.96 -21.18 12.71
CA GLU A 34 -8.12 -21.05 11.83
C GLU A 34 -7.75 -21.12 10.35
N ILE A 35 -6.50 -20.83 10.00
CA ILE A 35 -5.98 -20.95 8.64
C ILE A 35 -4.63 -21.67 8.69
N ASP A 36 -4.26 -22.32 7.59
CA ASP A 36 -2.97 -22.97 7.52
C ASP A 36 -1.85 -21.98 7.17
N GLY A 37 -0.60 -22.35 7.49
CA GLY A 37 0.55 -21.48 7.29
C GLY A 37 0.80 -21.12 5.83
N THR A 38 0.52 -22.02 4.90
CA THR A 38 0.68 -21.75 3.46
C THR A 38 -0.28 -20.67 2.99
N THR A 39 -1.55 -20.78 3.37
CA THR A 39 -2.58 -19.80 3.04
C THR A 39 -2.24 -18.44 3.66
N GLU A 40 -1.85 -18.43 4.92
CA GLU A 40 -1.47 -17.21 5.61
C GLU A 40 -0.30 -16.50 4.92
N HIS A 41 0.75 -17.26 4.56
CA HIS A 41 1.90 -16.68 3.87
C HIS A 41 1.53 -16.07 2.53
N ALA A 42 0.68 -16.73 1.76
CA ALA A 42 0.23 -16.22 0.46
C ALA A 42 -0.56 -14.93 0.61
N LEU A 43 -1.46 -14.86 1.58
CA LEU A 43 -2.27 -13.68 1.83
C LEU A 43 -1.44 -12.52 2.36
N LEU A 44 -0.50 -12.80 3.26
CA LEU A 44 0.41 -11.76 3.78
C LEU A 44 1.30 -11.21 2.69
N ALA A 45 1.84 -12.07 1.82
CA ALA A 45 2.68 -11.62 0.70
C ALA A 45 1.89 -10.69 -0.23
N HIS A 46 0.63 -11.03 -0.50
CA HIS A 46 -0.24 -10.19 -1.33
C HIS A 46 -0.50 -8.82 -0.68
N LEU A 47 -0.80 -8.81 0.62
CA LEU A 47 -1.04 -7.57 1.36
C LEU A 47 0.21 -6.69 1.41
N GLU A 48 1.37 -7.30 1.64
CA GLU A 48 2.64 -6.57 1.68
C GLU A 48 2.95 -5.94 0.32
N THR A 49 2.68 -6.66 -0.76
CA THR A 49 2.84 -6.14 -2.13
C THR A 49 1.94 -4.93 -2.36
N GLU A 50 0.67 -5.02 -1.99
CA GLU A 50 -0.27 -3.91 -2.13
C GLU A 50 0.15 -2.71 -1.26
N LEU A 51 0.61 -2.96 -0.05
CA LEU A 51 1.10 -1.92 0.85
C LEU A 51 2.27 -1.17 0.22
N ASP A 52 3.23 -1.90 -0.32
CA ASP A 52 4.41 -1.30 -0.97
C ASP A 52 3.99 -0.42 -2.14
N GLN A 53 3.04 -0.89 -2.96
CA GLN A 53 2.52 -0.12 -4.09
C GLN A 53 1.79 1.14 -3.62
N CYS A 54 1.03 1.06 -2.53
CA CYS A 54 0.33 2.22 -1.97
C CYS A 54 1.31 3.25 -1.42
N TRP A 55 2.34 2.82 -0.69
CA TRP A 55 3.37 3.72 -0.19
C TRP A 55 4.15 4.38 -1.33
N ASP A 56 4.46 3.62 -2.37
CA ASP A 56 5.13 4.15 -3.55
C ASP A 56 4.29 5.21 -4.25
N LEU A 57 3.00 4.95 -4.43
CA LEU A 57 2.08 5.89 -5.04
C LEU A 57 2.03 7.20 -4.23
N LEU A 58 1.95 7.07 -2.92
CA LEU A 58 1.93 8.23 -2.03
C LEU A 58 3.20 9.07 -2.17
N ARG A 59 4.36 8.41 -2.22
CA ARG A 59 5.65 9.10 -2.42
C ARG A 59 5.70 9.81 -3.76
N GLN A 60 5.22 9.16 -4.84
CA GLN A 60 5.16 9.78 -6.15
C GLN A 60 4.32 11.05 -6.14
N ARG A 61 3.13 10.99 -5.53
CA ARG A 61 2.23 12.13 -5.47
C ARG A 61 2.87 13.30 -4.71
N ARG A 62 3.49 13.01 -3.58
CA ARG A 62 4.16 14.02 -2.76
C ARG A 62 5.35 14.64 -3.49
N ALA A 63 6.11 13.82 -4.22
CA ALA A 63 7.25 14.32 -4.99
C ALA A 63 6.79 15.24 -6.13
N ARG A 64 5.70 14.90 -6.80
CA ARG A 64 5.14 15.75 -7.86
C ARG A 64 4.64 17.08 -7.33
N ILE A 65 3.96 17.06 -6.19
CA ILE A 65 3.49 18.29 -5.54
C ILE A 65 4.68 19.18 -5.19
N ALA A 66 5.72 18.62 -4.60
CA ALA A 66 6.92 19.35 -4.23
C ALA A 66 7.64 19.96 -5.45
N ALA A 67 7.57 19.28 -6.60
CA ALA A 67 8.18 19.75 -7.85
C ALA A 67 7.26 20.66 -8.67
N GLY A 68 6.06 20.96 -8.18
CA GLY A 68 5.08 21.76 -8.91
C GLY A 68 4.42 21.02 -10.07
N GLN A 69 4.47 19.70 -10.05
CA GLN A 69 3.87 18.84 -11.08
C GLN A 69 2.50 18.33 -10.64
N ASP A 70 1.73 17.83 -11.58
CA ASP A 70 0.40 17.31 -11.32
C ASP A 70 0.48 15.94 -10.60
N PRO A 71 0.01 15.84 -9.35
CA PRO A 71 0.04 14.57 -8.63
C PRO A 71 -0.88 13.51 -9.23
N THR A 72 -1.89 13.89 -10.03
CA THR A 72 -2.78 12.91 -10.67
C THR A 72 -2.09 12.09 -11.74
N GLU A 73 -0.92 12.51 -12.20
CA GLU A 73 -0.10 11.73 -13.14
C GLU A 73 0.67 10.60 -12.48
N ALA A 74 0.71 10.56 -11.14
CA ALA A 74 1.31 9.44 -10.43
C ALA A 74 0.47 8.17 -10.64
N THR A 75 1.14 7.06 -10.91
CA THR A 75 0.46 5.79 -11.20
C THR A 75 1.05 4.67 -10.33
N VAL A 76 0.24 3.64 -10.10
CA VAL A 76 0.71 2.43 -9.43
C VAL A 76 1.76 1.77 -10.31
N ARG A 77 2.96 1.60 -9.76
CA ARG A 77 4.07 0.98 -10.49
C ARG A 77 4.08 -0.53 -10.29
N PRO A 78 4.61 -1.28 -11.25
CA PRO A 78 4.74 -2.73 -11.10
C PRO A 78 5.51 -3.11 -9.85
N VAL A 79 5.16 -4.24 -9.26
CA VAL A 79 5.78 -4.75 -8.04
C VAL A 79 7.30 -4.82 -8.17
N SER A 80 7.80 -5.27 -9.32
CA SER A 80 9.23 -5.39 -9.58
C SER A 80 9.97 -4.06 -9.44
N GLU A 81 9.37 -2.94 -9.87
CA GLU A 81 9.96 -1.62 -9.71
C GLU A 81 9.96 -1.17 -8.26
N VAL A 82 8.85 -1.39 -7.55
CA VAL A 82 8.71 -0.99 -6.15
C VAL A 82 9.68 -1.78 -5.27
N GLU A 83 9.77 -3.09 -5.47
CA GLU A 83 10.68 -3.95 -4.73
C GLU A 83 12.14 -3.61 -5.00
N GLY A 84 12.48 -3.33 -6.25
CA GLY A 84 13.81 -2.90 -6.62
C GLY A 84 14.22 -1.59 -5.96
N TYR A 85 13.28 -0.68 -5.80
CA TYR A 85 13.51 0.60 -5.13
C TYR A 85 13.71 0.42 -3.63
N LEU A 86 12.97 -0.50 -3.01
CA LEU A 86 13.00 -0.73 -1.57
C LEU A 86 14.14 -1.63 -1.12
N SER A 87 14.67 -2.41 -2.03
CA SER A 87 15.82 -3.26 -1.72
C SER A 87 17.13 -2.48 -1.91
#